data_92196ed41b1d8e13f640556a08158b4b
#
_entry.id   92196ed41b1d8e13f640556a08158b4b
#
_cell.length_a   1.000
_cell.length_b   1.000
_cell.length_c   1.000
_cell.angle_alpha   90.00
_cell.angle_beta   90.00
_cell.angle_gamma   90.00
#
_symmetry.space_group_name_H-M   'P 1'
#
loop_
_entity.id
_entity.type
_entity.pdbx_description
1 polymer ?
#
loop_
_entity_poly.entity_id
_entity_poly.type
_entity_poly.pdbx_seq_one_letter_code
_entity_poly.pdbx_strand_id
1 'polypeptide(L)'
;MNSYSRIQTLWLVTLRLLIGWHFLYEGLAKVFNSKWSALPYLADSQGWFAFIFHKMAANPEVIDIVNFLNAWGLVLIGLGLIVGCFTRFAILGGIILLVFYYLSHPPFIGAEYMLPSEGSYLWIDKNVVEMAALALLYVFPTSHIFGFDRYICMFLSKIKQKR
;
A
#
# COMPACT_ATOMS: atom_id res chain seq x y z
N MET A 1 -8.99 -26.07 -2.60
CA MET A 1 -7.81 -25.30 -3.04
C MET A 1 -8.05 -24.92 -4.49
N ASN A 2 -8.20 -23.62 -4.80
CA ASN A 2 -8.37 -23.18 -6.17
C ASN A 2 -7.06 -23.44 -6.94
N SER A 3 -7.12 -24.36 -7.91
CA SER A 3 -5.97 -24.64 -8.78
C SER A 3 -5.96 -23.61 -9.91
N TYR A 4 -5.13 -22.58 -9.77
CA TYR A 4 -4.88 -21.64 -10.87
C TYR A 4 -4.12 -22.33 -12.01
N SER A 5 -4.40 -21.94 -13.25
CA SER A 5 -3.56 -22.32 -14.38
C SER A 5 -2.15 -21.74 -14.21
N ARG A 6 -1.16 -22.31 -14.89
CA ARG A 6 0.22 -21.79 -14.85
C ARG A 6 0.29 -20.32 -15.28
N ILE A 7 -0.48 -19.93 -16.27
CA ILE A 7 -0.53 -18.56 -16.80
C ILE A 7 -1.18 -17.62 -15.77
N GLN A 8 -2.28 -18.02 -15.15
CA GLN A 8 -2.92 -17.22 -14.09
C GLN A 8 -1.98 -17.01 -12.90
N THR A 9 -1.31 -18.07 -12.45
CA THR A 9 -0.33 -17.99 -11.37
C THR A 9 0.81 -17.04 -11.71
N LEU A 10 1.35 -17.14 -12.93
CA LEU A 10 2.42 -16.26 -13.41
C LEU A 10 2.01 -14.79 -13.32
N TRP A 11 0.88 -14.42 -13.91
CA TRP A 11 0.43 -13.03 -13.93
C TRP A 11 0.06 -12.49 -12.55
N LEU A 12 -0.57 -13.29 -11.69
CA LEU A 12 -0.88 -12.88 -10.31
C LEU A 12 0.39 -12.67 -9.47
N VAL A 13 1.40 -13.54 -9.62
CA VAL A 13 2.69 -13.38 -8.95
C VAL A 13 3.41 -12.15 -9.49
N THR A 14 3.45 -11.96 -10.80
CA THR A 14 4.05 -10.77 -11.42
C THR A 14 3.40 -9.50 -10.92
N LEU A 15 2.07 -9.42 -10.90
CA LEU A 15 1.34 -8.26 -10.38
C LEU A 15 1.70 -7.98 -8.92
N ARG A 16 1.75 -9.02 -8.08
CA ARG A 16 2.15 -8.90 -6.67
C ARG A 16 3.57 -8.34 -6.51
N LEU A 17 4.51 -8.82 -7.33
CA LEU A 17 5.89 -8.36 -7.29
C LEU A 17 6.02 -6.91 -7.77
N LEU A 18 5.31 -6.51 -8.82
CA LEU A 18 5.33 -5.14 -9.32
C LEU A 18 4.77 -4.15 -8.31
N ILE A 19 3.61 -4.44 -7.71
CA ILE A 19 3.03 -3.60 -6.66
C ILE A 19 3.94 -3.61 -5.43
N GLY A 20 4.46 -4.76 -5.01
CA GLY A 20 5.38 -4.87 -3.89
C GLY A 20 6.65 -4.03 -4.11
N TRP A 21 7.20 -4.04 -5.33
CA TRP A 21 8.34 -3.19 -5.70
C TRP A 21 8.00 -1.71 -5.65
N HIS A 22 6.82 -1.31 -6.15
CA HIS A 22 6.37 0.09 -6.09
C HIS A 22 6.32 0.58 -4.64
N PHE A 23 5.64 -0.13 -3.74
CA PHE A 23 5.59 0.22 -2.32
C PHE A 23 6.97 0.24 -1.66
N LEU A 24 7.80 -0.76 -1.94
CA LEU A 24 9.14 -0.85 -1.36
C LEU A 24 10.01 0.33 -1.80
N TYR A 25 10.03 0.64 -3.09
CA TYR A 25 10.82 1.74 -3.64
C TYR A 25 10.39 3.08 -3.05
N GLU A 26 9.08 3.36 -3.03
CA GLU A 26 8.52 4.56 -2.42
C GLU A 26 8.86 4.68 -0.93
N GLY A 27 8.79 3.58 -0.20
CA GLY A 27 9.15 3.55 1.21
C GLY A 27 10.64 3.80 1.44
N LEU A 28 11.51 3.12 0.69
CA LEU A 28 12.96 3.30 0.80
C LEU A 28 13.39 4.72 0.41
N ALA A 29 12.81 5.29 -0.64
CA ALA A 29 13.08 6.67 -1.05
C ALA A 29 12.79 7.67 0.09
N LYS A 30 11.74 7.41 0.88
CA LYS A 30 11.38 8.22 2.05
C LYS A 30 12.31 7.98 3.24
N VAL A 31 12.61 6.71 3.54
CA VAL A 31 13.51 6.33 4.65
C VAL A 31 14.92 6.89 4.46
N PHE A 32 15.46 6.85 3.24
CA PHE A 32 16.80 7.35 2.94
C PHE A 32 16.88 8.87 2.75
N ASN A 33 15.73 9.55 2.63
CA ASN A 33 15.69 11.00 2.54
C ASN A 33 15.39 11.62 3.92
N SER A 34 16.44 12.02 4.63
CA SER A 34 16.32 12.64 5.96
C SER A 34 15.52 13.95 5.99
N LYS A 35 15.30 14.59 4.83
CA LYS A 35 14.51 15.83 4.70
C LYS A 35 13.06 15.56 4.31
N TRP A 36 12.71 14.30 4.07
CA TRP A 36 11.34 13.95 3.70
C TRP A 36 10.37 14.12 4.87
N SER A 37 9.24 14.73 4.58
CA SER A 37 8.13 14.87 5.53
C SER A 37 6.80 14.79 4.79
N ALA A 38 5.79 14.21 5.43
CA ALA A 38 4.42 14.20 4.95
C ALA A 38 3.71 15.56 5.12
N LEU A 39 4.32 16.50 5.87
CA LEU A 39 3.73 17.80 6.19
C LEU A 39 3.29 18.58 4.94
N PRO A 40 4.13 18.80 3.90
CA PRO A 40 3.69 19.50 2.70
C PRO A 40 2.52 18.82 2.01
N TYR A 41 2.53 17.48 1.95
CA TYR A 41 1.46 16.70 1.36
C TYR A 41 0.14 16.84 2.12
N LEU A 42 0.16 16.79 3.45
CA LEU A 42 -1.04 16.93 4.27
C LEU A 42 -1.55 18.38 4.29
N ALA A 43 -0.66 19.37 4.22
CA ALA A 43 -1.01 20.79 4.16
C ALA A 43 -1.63 21.18 2.81
N ASP A 44 -1.26 20.50 1.72
CA ASP A 44 -1.78 20.72 0.37
C ASP A 44 -3.08 19.93 0.09
N SER A 45 -3.56 19.17 1.07
CA SER A 45 -4.77 18.34 0.94
C SER A 45 -6.00 19.18 0.58
N GLN A 46 -6.79 18.69 -0.35
CA GLN A 46 -8.05 19.32 -0.80
C GLN A 46 -9.22 18.32 -0.71
N GLY A 47 -10.44 18.84 -0.87
CA GLY A 47 -11.64 18.02 -0.86
C GLY A 47 -12.30 17.89 0.50
N TRP A 48 -13.25 16.96 0.62
CA TRP A 48 -14.18 16.88 1.76
C TRP A 48 -13.50 16.54 3.09
N PHE A 49 -12.35 15.89 3.06
CA PHE A 49 -11.61 15.47 4.26
C PHE A 49 -10.37 16.33 4.54
N ALA A 50 -10.13 17.39 3.77
CA ALA A 50 -8.97 18.28 3.91
C ALA A 50 -8.78 18.79 5.35
N PHE A 51 -9.88 19.10 6.07
CA PHE A 51 -9.82 19.59 7.45
C PHE A 51 -9.15 18.61 8.40
N ILE A 52 -9.30 17.29 8.18
CA ILE A 52 -8.64 16.26 9.01
C ILE A 52 -7.14 16.30 8.75
N PHE A 53 -6.74 16.33 7.48
CA PHE A 53 -5.33 16.34 7.06
C PHE A 53 -4.62 17.64 7.49
N HIS A 54 -5.28 18.79 7.36
CA HIS A 54 -4.75 20.07 7.86
C HIS A 54 -4.57 20.07 9.38
N LYS A 55 -5.52 19.47 10.13
CA LYS A 55 -5.38 19.32 11.58
C LYS A 55 -4.21 18.41 11.96
N MET A 56 -3.97 17.35 11.19
CA MET A 56 -2.78 16.51 11.37
C MET A 56 -1.50 17.28 11.05
N ALA A 57 -1.49 18.05 9.96
CA ALA A 57 -0.36 18.88 9.56
C ALA A 57 -0.01 19.97 10.58
N ALA A 58 -0.98 20.49 11.31
CA ALA A 58 -0.79 21.53 12.33
C ALA A 58 -0.14 21.01 13.63
N ASN A 59 -0.05 19.69 13.84
CA ASN A 59 0.49 19.10 15.06
C ASN A 59 1.82 18.38 14.77
N PRO A 60 2.98 18.90 15.26
CA PRO A 60 4.29 18.31 15.00
C PRO A 60 4.41 16.85 15.49
N GLU A 61 3.86 16.50 16.64
CA GLU A 61 3.92 15.12 17.15
C GLU A 61 3.18 14.14 16.26
N VAL A 62 2.03 14.57 15.69
CA VAL A 62 1.26 13.77 14.74
C VAL A 62 2.04 13.58 13.44
N ILE A 63 2.72 14.63 12.96
CA ILE A 63 3.55 14.57 11.75
C ILE A 63 4.66 13.53 11.90
N ASP A 64 5.35 13.49 13.03
CA ASP A 64 6.41 12.51 13.27
C ASP A 64 5.88 11.07 13.22
N ILE A 65 4.72 10.82 13.83
CA ILE A 65 4.05 9.53 13.76
C ILE A 65 3.66 9.19 12.31
N VAL A 66 3.08 10.14 11.58
CA VAL A 66 2.68 9.96 10.18
C VAL A 66 3.89 9.69 9.30
N ASN A 67 4.98 10.43 9.47
CA ASN A 67 6.24 10.22 8.75
C ASN A 67 6.76 8.79 8.96
N PHE A 68 6.82 8.34 10.21
CA PHE A 68 7.28 7.00 10.55
C PHE A 68 6.36 5.92 9.96
N LEU A 69 5.05 6.02 10.20
CA LEU A 69 4.07 5.05 9.71
C LEU A 69 4.02 5.00 8.17
N ASN A 70 4.12 6.14 7.51
CA ASN A 70 4.11 6.21 6.06
C ASN A 70 5.37 5.56 5.47
N ALA A 71 6.56 6.00 5.88
CA ALA A 71 7.82 5.50 5.32
C ALA A 71 8.02 4.01 5.59
N TRP A 72 7.94 3.59 6.85
CA TRP A 72 8.13 2.18 7.24
C TRP A 72 6.95 1.30 6.87
N GLY A 73 5.72 1.83 6.88
CA GLY A 73 4.54 1.11 6.40
C GLY A 73 4.69 0.69 4.94
N LEU A 74 5.12 1.61 4.07
CA LEU A 74 5.38 1.31 2.66
C LEU A 74 6.48 0.24 2.49
N VAL A 75 7.58 0.34 3.25
CA VAL A 75 8.66 -0.67 3.22
C VAL A 75 8.14 -2.04 3.63
N LEU A 76 7.41 -2.13 4.74
CA LEU A 76 6.89 -3.41 5.26
C LEU A 76 5.85 -4.03 4.33
N ILE A 77 4.95 -3.20 3.76
CA ILE A 77 3.98 -3.65 2.78
C ILE A 77 4.70 -4.20 1.54
N GLY A 78 5.66 -3.44 1.00
CA GLY A 78 6.42 -3.84 -0.17
C GLY A 78 7.19 -5.14 0.05
N LEU A 79 7.92 -5.27 1.15
CA LEU A 79 8.62 -6.50 1.53
C LEU A 79 7.66 -7.67 1.73
N GLY A 80 6.54 -7.45 2.43
CA GLY A 80 5.52 -8.47 2.66
C GLY A 80 4.94 -9.02 1.36
N LEU A 81 4.69 -8.15 0.38
CA LEU A 81 4.22 -8.53 -0.95
C LEU A 81 5.28 -9.27 -1.76
N ILE A 82 6.54 -8.78 -1.80
CA ILE A 82 7.62 -9.39 -2.58
C ILE A 82 7.96 -10.78 -2.02
N VAL A 83 8.23 -10.85 -0.73
CA VAL A 83 8.61 -12.09 -0.05
C VAL A 83 7.43 -13.07 0.04
N GLY A 84 6.20 -12.56 0.00
CA GLY A 84 4.99 -13.36 0.19
C GLY A 84 4.83 -13.83 1.63
N CYS A 85 5.14 -12.95 2.59
CA CYS A 85 5.04 -13.19 4.02
C CYS A 85 4.00 -12.24 4.61
N PHE A 86 3.05 -12.78 5.38
CA PHE A 86 1.91 -12.00 5.88
C PHE A 86 1.17 -11.21 4.78
N THR A 87 1.11 -11.78 3.59
CA THR A 87 0.63 -11.12 2.37
C THR A 87 -0.75 -10.47 2.53
N ARG A 88 -1.67 -11.11 3.24
CA ARG A 88 -3.01 -10.55 3.49
C ARG A 88 -2.96 -9.25 4.29
N PHE A 89 -2.12 -9.19 5.31
CA PHE A 89 -1.94 -7.97 6.12
C PHE A 89 -1.25 -6.87 5.31
N ALA A 90 -0.24 -7.23 4.51
CA ALA A 90 0.42 -6.29 3.60
C ALA A 90 -0.57 -5.69 2.59
N ILE A 91 -1.45 -6.51 1.99
CA ILE A 91 -2.48 -6.03 1.06
C ILE A 91 -3.45 -5.07 1.77
N LEU A 92 -3.97 -5.43 2.94
CA LEU A 92 -4.89 -4.57 3.68
C LEU A 92 -4.22 -3.25 4.09
N GLY A 93 -3.00 -3.30 4.58
CA GLY A 93 -2.21 -2.11 4.89
C GLY A 93 -2.00 -1.21 3.67
N GLY A 94 -1.69 -1.81 2.50
CA GLY A 94 -1.55 -1.09 1.24
C GLY A 94 -2.85 -0.40 0.81
N ILE A 95 -3.97 -1.11 0.86
CA ILE A 95 -5.29 -0.52 0.54
C ILE A 95 -5.59 0.64 1.48
N ILE A 96 -5.37 0.49 2.80
CA ILE A 96 -5.61 1.56 3.77
C ILE A 96 -4.75 2.80 3.45
N LEU A 97 -3.46 2.62 3.17
CA LEU A 97 -2.58 3.74 2.79
C LEU A 97 -3.05 4.44 1.51
N LEU A 98 -3.40 3.68 0.48
CA LEU A 98 -3.89 4.24 -0.79
C LEU A 98 -5.22 4.98 -0.62
N VAL A 99 -6.12 4.49 0.26
CA VAL A 99 -7.34 5.21 0.63
C VAL A 99 -7.00 6.57 1.26
N PHE A 100 -6.03 6.62 2.19
CA PHE A 100 -5.61 7.90 2.78
C PHE A 100 -5.02 8.84 1.74
N TYR A 101 -4.21 8.36 0.81
CA TYR A 101 -3.67 9.17 -0.28
C TYR A 101 -4.80 9.71 -1.17
N TYR A 102 -5.73 8.87 -1.57
CA TYR A 102 -6.87 9.26 -2.38
C TYR A 102 -7.78 10.28 -1.69
N LEU A 103 -8.04 10.12 -0.39
CA LEU A 103 -8.87 11.06 0.39
C LEU A 103 -8.15 12.40 0.63
N SER A 104 -6.82 12.38 0.71
CA SER A 104 -6.01 13.60 0.86
C SER A 104 -5.93 14.41 -0.44
N HIS A 105 -5.74 13.73 -1.56
CA HIS A 105 -5.58 14.36 -2.89
C HIS A 105 -6.57 13.76 -3.89
N PRO A 106 -7.89 14.00 -3.72
CA PRO A 106 -8.87 13.47 -4.66
C PRO A 106 -8.70 14.14 -6.04
N PRO A 107 -8.79 13.37 -7.14
CA PRO A 107 -8.57 13.86 -8.50
C PRO A 107 -9.79 14.62 -9.04
N PHE A 108 -10.19 15.70 -8.35
CA PHE A 108 -11.31 16.53 -8.78
C PHE A 108 -10.94 17.40 -9.98
N ILE A 109 -11.92 17.67 -10.83
CA ILE A 109 -11.76 18.61 -11.93
C ILE A 109 -11.53 20.00 -11.34
N GLY A 110 -10.42 20.65 -11.73
CA GLY A 110 -10.07 22.00 -11.27
C GLY A 110 -9.38 22.04 -9.90
N ALA A 111 -9.06 20.92 -9.30
CA ALA A 111 -8.17 20.88 -8.12
C ALA A 111 -6.73 21.16 -8.58
N GLU A 112 -6.12 22.21 -8.06
CA GLU A 112 -4.73 22.55 -8.30
C GLU A 112 -3.93 22.25 -7.03
N TYR A 113 -3.04 21.26 -7.11
CA TYR A 113 -2.14 20.89 -6.03
C TYR A 113 -0.78 21.56 -6.22
N MET A 114 -0.13 21.99 -5.13
CA MET A 114 1.23 22.54 -5.17
C MET A 114 2.26 21.44 -5.48
N LEU A 115 2.00 20.21 -5.05
CA LEU A 115 2.83 19.06 -5.37
C LEU A 115 2.51 18.55 -6.78
N PRO A 116 3.52 18.04 -7.52
CA PRO A 116 3.29 17.48 -8.84
C PRO A 116 2.21 16.39 -8.79
N SER A 117 1.10 16.63 -9.50
CA SER A 117 0.03 15.66 -9.66
C SER A 117 0.10 15.05 -11.06
N GLU A 118 -0.43 13.83 -11.20
CA GLU A 118 -0.47 13.12 -12.49
C GLU A 118 -1.60 13.63 -13.42
N GLY A 119 -2.26 14.71 -13.06
CA GLY A 119 -3.40 15.27 -13.75
C GLY A 119 -4.74 14.81 -13.18
N SER A 120 -5.84 15.32 -13.75
CA SER A 120 -7.20 14.96 -13.34
C SER A 120 -7.73 13.83 -14.23
N TYR A 121 -8.00 12.68 -13.63
CA TYR A 121 -8.58 11.51 -14.30
C TYR A 121 -10.02 11.26 -13.88
N LEU A 122 -10.73 12.28 -13.43
CA LEU A 122 -12.14 12.21 -13.01
C LEU A 122 -12.38 10.97 -12.12
N TRP A 123 -12.17 11.00 -10.84
CA TRP A 123 -12.39 9.92 -9.86
C TRP A 123 -11.44 8.71 -9.93
N ILE A 124 -10.87 8.38 -11.09
CA ILE A 124 -10.01 7.21 -11.24
C ILE A 124 -8.56 7.66 -11.44
N ASP A 125 -7.77 7.60 -10.39
CA ASP A 125 -6.33 7.84 -10.40
C ASP A 125 -5.54 6.52 -10.23
N LYS A 126 -4.22 6.62 -10.18
CA LYS A 126 -3.35 5.46 -9.93
C LYS A 126 -3.67 4.74 -8.62
N ASN A 127 -4.06 5.48 -7.57
CA ASN A 127 -4.35 4.89 -6.27
C ASN A 127 -5.56 3.95 -6.34
N VAL A 128 -6.61 4.36 -7.07
CA VAL A 128 -7.80 3.51 -7.29
C VAL A 128 -7.46 2.26 -8.09
N VAL A 129 -6.66 2.39 -9.15
CA VAL A 129 -6.22 1.24 -9.96
C VAL A 129 -5.38 0.27 -9.12
N GLU A 130 -4.47 0.80 -8.31
CA GLU A 130 -3.61 -0.02 -7.44
C GLU A 130 -4.39 -0.67 -6.31
N MET A 131 -5.38 0.02 -5.71
CA MET A 131 -6.32 -0.58 -4.75
C MET A 131 -7.10 -1.74 -5.37
N ALA A 132 -7.61 -1.59 -6.60
CA ALA A 132 -8.32 -2.66 -7.31
C ALA A 132 -7.40 -3.86 -7.57
N ALA A 133 -6.15 -3.62 -7.95
CA ALA A 133 -5.15 -4.67 -8.14
C ALA A 133 -4.80 -5.40 -6.82
N LEU A 134 -4.66 -4.67 -5.72
CA LEU A 134 -4.48 -5.25 -4.38
C LEU A 134 -5.70 -6.06 -3.94
N ALA A 135 -6.92 -5.57 -4.18
CA ALA A 135 -8.15 -6.30 -3.91
C ALA A 135 -8.23 -7.61 -4.71
N LEU A 136 -7.80 -7.58 -5.98
CA LEU A 136 -7.67 -8.79 -6.79
C LEU A 136 -6.70 -9.79 -6.16
N LEU A 137 -5.53 -9.35 -5.71
CA LEU A 137 -4.53 -10.20 -5.05
C LEU A 137 -5.02 -10.73 -3.69
N TYR A 138 -5.91 -10.01 -3.01
CA TYR A 138 -6.54 -10.48 -1.76
C TYR A 138 -7.51 -11.64 -2.01
N VAL A 139 -8.32 -11.53 -3.08
CA VAL A 139 -9.29 -12.57 -3.49
C VAL A 139 -8.58 -13.79 -4.09
N PHE A 140 -7.49 -13.57 -4.83
CA PHE A 140 -6.71 -14.60 -5.51
C PHE A 140 -5.30 -14.75 -4.90
N PRO A 141 -5.18 -15.29 -3.67
CA PRO A 141 -3.90 -15.34 -2.96
C PRO A 141 -2.93 -16.31 -3.64
N THR A 142 -1.73 -15.83 -3.94
CA THR A 142 -0.64 -16.60 -4.55
C THR A 142 0.48 -16.96 -3.57
N SER A 143 0.49 -16.37 -2.37
CA SER A 143 1.56 -16.55 -1.38
C SER A 143 1.67 -17.99 -0.85
N HIS A 144 0.59 -18.77 -0.94
CA HIS A 144 0.60 -20.20 -0.62
C HIS A 144 1.27 -21.07 -1.70
N ILE A 145 1.42 -20.53 -2.93
CA ILE A 145 2.07 -21.22 -4.05
C ILE A 145 3.52 -20.77 -4.15
N PHE A 146 3.72 -19.44 -4.22
CA PHE A 146 5.02 -18.77 -4.29
C PHE A 146 5.13 -17.71 -3.19
N GLY A 147 5.66 -18.09 -2.01
CA GLY A 147 5.88 -17.19 -0.88
C GLY A 147 6.15 -17.91 0.43
N PHE A 148 6.65 -17.15 1.40
CA PHE A 148 6.94 -17.65 2.75
C PHE A 148 5.69 -18.04 3.53
N ASP A 149 4.50 -17.52 3.18
CA ASP A 149 3.23 -17.93 3.80
C ASP A 149 2.97 -19.44 3.71
N ARG A 150 3.52 -20.10 2.68
CA ARG A 150 3.46 -21.56 2.54
C ARG A 150 4.13 -22.26 3.72
N TYR A 151 5.33 -21.80 4.12
CA TYR A 151 6.07 -22.41 5.22
C TYR A 151 5.41 -22.13 6.57
N ILE A 152 4.88 -20.92 6.75
CA ILE A 152 4.12 -20.53 7.95
C ILE A 152 2.88 -21.42 8.11
N CYS A 153 2.10 -21.63 7.04
CA CYS A 153 0.94 -22.50 7.07
C CYS A 153 1.31 -23.97 7.39
N MET A 154 2.39 -24.49 6.81
CA MET A 154 2.88 -25.85 7.11
C MET A 154 3.32 -25.99 8.56
N PHE A 155 3.98 -24.98 9.12
CA PHE A 155 4.40 -25.01 10.52
C PHE A 155 3.21 -24.98 11.48
N LEU A 156 2.24 -24.08 11.23
CA LEU A 156 1.03 -23.96 12.04
C LEU A 156 0.15 -25.22 11.98
N SER A 157 0.07 -25.88 10.81
CA SER A 157 -0.69 -27.14 10.66
C SER A 157 -0.06 -28.27 11.49
N LYS A 158 1.28 -28.35 11.56
CA LYS A 158 1.99 -29.34 12.39
C LYS A 158 1.77 -29.14 13.89
N ILE A 159 1.67 -27.89 14.36
CA ILE A 159 1.37 -27.58 15.76
C ILE A 159 -0.06 -27.98 16.09
N LYS A 160 -1.02 -27.71 15.19
CA LYS A 160 -2.44 -28.05 15.41
C LYS A 160 -2.70 -29.58 15.42
N GLN A 161 -1.86 -30.35 14.76
CA GLN A 161 -1.96 -31.81 14.70
C GLN A 161 -1.34 -32.50 15.94
N LYS A 162 -0.55 -31.77 16.74
CA LYS A 162 0.08 -32.26 18.00
C LYS A 162 -0.75 -31.92 19.25
N ARG A 163 -1.86 -31.22 19.12
CA ARG A 163 -2.85 -30.96 20.18
C ARG A 163 -4.10 -31.79 19.97
#